data_defcd10fc5d0056145ef748308cc48a4
#
_entry.id   defcd10fc5d0056145ef748308cc48a4
#
_cell.length_a   1.000
_cell.length_b   1.000
_cell.length_c   1.000
_cell.angle_alpha   90.00
_cell.angle_beta   90.00
_cell.angle_gamma   90.00
#
_symmetry.space_group_name_H-M   'P 1'
#
loop_
_entity.id
_entity.type
_entity.pdbx_description
1 polymer ?
#
loop_
_entity_poly.entity_id
_entity_poly.type
_entity_poly.pdbx_seq_one_letter_code
_entity_poly.pdbx_strand_id
1 'polypeptide(L)'
;AMPSLEERRFLMKLDISCIRAILFTVEKYETLYDPVSFDDTKYDYYSDYLSEYDTEQILYHVQYCIKANLLSDVSGTKAWGHTQFDCCLEPLGHEFIANTRTEENWKHTQSLFNKIGGASLKVVSAIAEGVTTSLANKYLPEEISKFKP
;
A
#
# COMPACT_ATOMS: atom_id res chain seq x y z
N ALA A 1 0.62 26.50 10.63
CA ALA A 1 -0.37 27.04 9.70
C ALA A 1 -1.09 25.93 8.95
N MET A 2 -2.38 26.08 8.74
CA MET A 2 -3.15 25.10 7.98
C MET A 2 -2.77 25.18 6.49
N PRO A 3 -2.64 24.04 5.81
CA PRO A 3 -2.40 24.05 4.38
C PRO A 3 -3.57 24.70 3.62
N SER A 4 -3.27 25.30 2.47
CA SER A 4 -4.28 25.86 1.59
C SER A 4 -5.22 24.77 1.07
N LEU A 5 -6.37 25.17 0.51
CA LEU A 5 -7.31 24.23 -0.09
C LEU A 5 -6.66 23.44 -1.23
N GLU A 6 -5.79 24.07 -2.02
CA GLU A 6 -5.07 23.40 -3.11
C GLU A 6 -4.05 22.38 -2.57
N GLU A 7 -3.33 22.72 -1.51
CA GLU A 7 -2.41 21.80 -0.83
C GLU A 7 -3.17 20.61 -0.26
N ARG A 8 -4.33 20.83 0.36
CA ARG A 8 -5.18 19.74 0.85
C ARG A 8 -5.67 18.84 -0.27
N ARG A 9 -6.08 19.40 -1.39
CA ARG A 9 -6.49 18.63 -2.57
C ARG A 9 -5.33 17.80 -3.13
N PHE A 10 -4.11 18.36 -3.12
CA PHE A 10 -2.91 17.63 -3.53
C PHE A 10 -2.64 16.44 -2.61
N LEU A 11 -2.73 16.64 -1.28
CA LEU A 11 -2.52 15.58 -0.29
C LEU A 11 -3.58 14.48 -0.36
N MET A 12 -4.78 14.80 -0.86
CA MET A 12 -5.87 13.83 -1.02
C MET A 12 -5.86 13.10 -2.36
N LYS A 13 -4.88 13.36 -3.23
CA LYS A 13 -4.69 12.57 -4.44
C LYS A 13 -4.13 11.20 -4.09
N LEU A 14 -4.54 10.21 -4.85
CA LEU A 14 -4.03 8.86 -4.69
C LEU A 14 -2.52 8.83 -4.89
N ASP A 15 -1.80 8.42 -3.86
CA ASP A 15 -0.36 8.24 -3.87
C ASP A 15 -0.04 6.77 -3.67
N ILE A 16 0.34 6.09 -4.75
CA ILE A 16 0.62 4.65 -4.71
C ILE A 16 1.82 4.30 -3.84
N SER A 17 2.78 5.23 -3.71
CA SER A 17 3.93 5.03 -2.81
C SER A 17 3.50 5.05 -1.35
N CYS A 18 2.55 5.92 -1.00
CA CYS A 18 1.97 5.96 0.33
C CYS A 18 1.21 4.65 0.64
N ILE A 19 0.43 4.16 -0.31
CA ILE A 19 -0.29 2.87 -0.17
C ILE A 19 0.72 1.74 0.09
N ARG A 20 1.77 1.66 -0.72
CA ARG A 20 2.81 0.63 -0.55
C ARG A 20 3.46 0.72 0.84
N ALA A 21 3.79 1.93 1.28
CA ALA A 21 4.40 2.16 2.59
C ALA A 21 3.47 1.74 3.73
N ILE A 22 2.17 2.04 3.63
CA ILE A 22 1.17 1.61 4.61
C ILE A 22 1.08 0.09 4.67
N LEU A 23 1.01 -0.56 3.53
CA LEU A 23 0.90 -2.03 3.47
C LEU A 23 2.15 -2.71 4.05
N PHE A 24 3.35 -2.21 3.74
CA PHE A 24 4.59 -2.72 4.34
C PHE A 24 4.62 -2.50 5.85
N THR A 25 4.08 -1.39 6.33
CA THR A 25 3.99 -1.12 7.77
C THR A 25 3.08 -2.13 8.45
N VAL A 26 1.92 -2.40 7.88
CA VAL A 26 1.00 -3.39 8.44
C VAL A 26 1.63 -4.78 8.40
N GLU A 27 2.27 -5.17 7.30
CA GLU A 27 2.96 -6.46 7.22
C GLU A 27 4.02 -6.61 8.32
N LYS A 28 4.77 -5.55 8.59
CA LYS A 28 5.87 -5.59 9.56
C LYS A 28 5.40 -5.74 11.00
N TYR A 29 4.30 -5.08 11.36
CA TYR A 29 3.87 -4.95 12.76
C TYR A 29 2.64 -5.77 13.12
N GLU A 30 1.88 -6.24 12.13
CA GLU A 30 0.72 -7.10 12.38
C GLU A 30 1.16 -8.46 12.92
N THR A 31 0.43 -8.97 13.92
CA THR A 31 0.57 -10.34 14.40
C THR A 31 -0.80 -11.02 14.37
N LEU A 32 -0.83 -12.33 14.66
CA LEU A 32 -2.10 -13.05 14.72
C LEU A 32 -3.09 -12.41 15.71
N TYR A 33 -2.58 -11.79 16.79
CA TYR A 33 -3.40 -11.24 17.87
C TYR A 33 -3.51 -9.73 17.85
N ASP A 34 -2.62 -9.02 17.16
CA ASP A 34 -2.51 -7.57 17.21
C ASP A 34 -2.61 -6.93 15.86
N PRO A 35 -3.66 -6.13 15.61
CA PRO A 35 -3.72 -5.29 14.40
C PRO A 35 -2.76 -4.11 14.51
N VAL A 36 -2.56 -3.40 13.42
CA VAL A 36 -1.77 -2.16 13.38
C VAL A 36 -2.72 -0.96 13.45
N SER A 37 -2.53 -0.13 14.47
CA SER A 37 -3.41 1.02 14.71
C SER A 37 -2.90 2.28 14.02
N PHE A 38 -3.79 2.97 13.31
CA PHE A 38 -3.57 4.30 12.76
C PHE A 38 -4.62 5.25 13.33
N ASP A 39 -4.20 6.35 13.94
CA ASP A 39 -5.12 7.35 14.47
C ASP A 39 -4.58 8.77 14.29
N ASP A 40 -5.46 9.76 14.50
CA ASP A 40 -5.14 11.18 14.30
C ASP A 40 -4.35 11.82 15.44
N THR A 41 -4.06 11.06 16.51
CA THR A 41 -3.29 11.56 17.66
C THR A 41 -1.80 11.20 17.62
N LYS A 42 -1.39 10.33 16.71
CA LYS A 42 0.00 9.91 16.59
C LYS A 42 0.76 10.81 15.62
N TYR A 43 1.93 11.26 16.04
CA TYR A 43 2.80 12.10 15.23
C TYR A 43 3.98 11.35 14.60
N ASP A 44 4.39 10.24 15.20
CA ASP A 44 5.53 9.44 14.75
C ASP A 44 5.08 8.02 14.42
N TYR A 45 4.32 7.90 13.33
CA TYR A 45 3.93 6.58 12.87
C TYR A 45 5.09 5.84 12.26
N TYR A 46 5.44 4.71 12.87
CA TYR A 46 6.20 3.68 12.20
C TYR A 46 7.23 4.24 11.21
N SER A 47 8.25 4.90 11.75
CA SER A 47 9.22 5.73 11.02
C SER A 47 9.95 5.03 9.86
N ASP A 48 9.93 3.69 9.82
CA ASP A 48 10.64 2.93 8.79
C ASP A 48 10.12 3.20 7.38
N TYR A 49 8.79 3.39 7.22
CA TYR A 49 8.16 3.51 5.91
C TYR A 49 7.34 4.79 5.75
N LEU A 50 6.87 5.39 6.85
CA LEU A 50 5.86 6.45 6.82
C LEU A 50 6.38 7.83 7.19
N SER A 51 7.67 7.98 7.44
CA SER A 51 8.25 9.24 7.94
C SER A 51 8.09 10.44 6.98
N GLU A 52 7.98 10.19 5.69
CA GLU A 52 7.86 11.25 4.69
C GLU A 52 6.41 11.69 4.42
N TYR A 53 5.43 11.05 5.07
CA TYR A 53 4.02 11.35 4.88
C TYR A 53 3.45 11.96 6.15
N ASP A 54 2.55 12.97 6.02
CA ASP A 54 1.88 13.52 7.18
C ASP A 54 0.70 12.63 7.62
N THR A 55 0.20 12.90 8.82
CA THR A 55 -0.86 12.08 9.44
C THR A 55 -2.13 12.06 8.60
N GLU A 56 -2.57 13.20 8.07
CA GLU A 56 -3.79 13.28 7.26
C GLU A 56 -3.65 12.45 5.98
N GLN A 57 -2.52 12.54 5.31
CA GLN A 57 -2.23 11.76 4.10
C GLN A 57 -2.24 10.27 4.40
N ILE A 58 -1.60 9.86 5.50
CA ILE A 58 -1.58 8.45 5.93
C ILE A 58 -3.00 7.96 6.19
N LEU A 59 -3.79 8.67 6.98
CA LEU A 59 -5.16 8.25 7.33
C LEU A 59 -6.08 8.19 6.11
N TYR A 60 -5.95 9.14 5.20
CA TYR A 60 -6.71 9.13 3.95
C TYR A 60 -6.41 7.86 3.14
N HIS A 61 -5.13 7.50 3.00
CA HIS A 61 -4.73 6.32 2.24
C HIS A 61 -5.01 5.02 2.97
N VAL A 62 -4.97 5.00 4.30
CA VAL A 62 -5.44 3.84 5.10
C VAL A 62 -6.92 3.60 4.83
N GLN A 63 -7.74 4.64 4.88
CA GLN A 63 -9.17 4.53 4.57
C GLN A 63 -9.39 4.03 3.14
N TYR A 64 -8.61 4.51 2.19
CA TYR A 64 -8.68 4.06 0.81
C TYR A 64 -8.36 2.56 0.70
N CYS A 65 -7.31 2.10 1.38
CA CYS A 65 -6.92 0.68 1.41
C CYS A 65 -8.03 -0.21 1.98
N ILE A 66 -8.72 0.27 3.01
CA ILE A 66 -9.85 -0.45 3.59
C ILE A 66 -10.99 -0.58 2.58
N LYS A 67 -11.35 0.51 1.92
CA LYS A 67 -12.41 0.52 0.90
C LYS A 67 -12.06 -0.34 -0.32
N ALA A 68 -10.78 -0.46 -0.62
CA ALA A 68 -10.28 -1.26 -1.73
C ALA A 68 -10.01 -2.73 -1.36
N ASN A 69 -10.33 -3.14 -0.14
CA ASN A 69 -10.11 -4.49 0.39
C ASN A 69 -8.65 -4.94 0.43
N LEU A 70 -7.72 -4.01 0.53
CA LEU A 70 -6.31 -4.31 0.81
C LEU A 70 -6.07 -4.50 2.31
N LEU A 71 -6.84 -3.79 3.12
CA LEU A 71 -6.82 -3.87 4.57
C LEU A 71 -8.24 -4.05 5.08
N SER A 72 -8.37 -4.70 6.24
CA SER A 72 -9.61 -4.68 7.03
C SER A 72 -9.42 -3.76 8.22
N ASP A 73 -10.51 -3.16 8.68
CA ASP A 73 -10.56 -2.38 9.90
C ASP A 73 -11.33 -3.20 10.95
N VAL A 74 -10.62 -3.65 11.97
CA VAL A 74 -11.19 -4.47 13.04
C VAL A 74 -11.52 -3.66 14.28
N SER A 75 -11.48 -2.32 14.22
CA SER A 75 -11.86 -1.46 15.33
C SER A 75 -13.37 -1.57 15.59
N GLY A 76 -13.73 -1.92 16.82
CA GLY A 76 -15.12 -2.19 17.18
C GLY A 76 -15.96 -0.94 17.38
N THR A 77 -15.36 0.16 17.83
CA THR A 77 -16.07 1.41 18.13
C THR A 77 -15.19 2.59 17.81
N LYS A 78 -15.79 3.60 17.13
CA LYS A 78 -15.11 4.88 16.90
C LYS A 78 -15.40 5.81 18.07
N ALA A 79 -14.35 6.29 18.74
CA ALA A 79 -14.49 7.31 19.75
C ALA A 79 -14.89 8.64 19.09
N TRP A 80 -15.71 9.42 19.79
CA TRP A 80 -16.14 10.73 19.33
C TRP A 80 -14.94 11.65 19.05
N GLY A 81 -14.90 12.22 17.84
CA GLY A 81 -13.87 13.19 17.47
C GLY A 81 -12.52 12.59 17.08
N HIS A 82 -12.39 11.26 17.09
CA HIS A 82 -11.15 10.60 16.68
C HIS A 82 -11.35 9.74 15.45
N THR A 83 -10.41 9.84 14.52
CA THR A 83 -10.29 8.90 13.42
C THR A 83 -9.30 7.83 13.84
N GLN A 84 -9.74 6.59 13.90
CA GLN A 84 -8.91 5.46 14.26
C GLN A 84 -9.25 4.25 13.39
N PHE A 85 -8.21 3.59 12.90
CA PHE A 85 -8.32 2.33 12.17
C PHE A 85 -7.38 1.32 12.79
N ASP A 86 -7.89 0.14 13.10
CA ASP A 86 -7.08 -1.00 13.53
C ASP A 86 -7.03 -1.99 12.39
N CYS A 87 -5.88 -2.07 11.72
CA CYS A 87 -5.78 -2.67 10.41
C CYS A 87 -5.09 -4.02 10.40
N CYS A 88 -5.64 -4.92 9.59
CA CYS A 88 -5.04 -6.20 9.22
C CYS A 88 -4.96 -6.29 7.70
N LEU A 89 -3.93 -6.99 7.19
CA LEU A 89 -3.82 -7.23 5.76
C LEU A 89 -4.89 -8.20 5.29
N GLU A 90 -5.54 -7.84 4.19
CA GLU A 90 -6.41 -8.74 3.46
C GLU A 90 -5.61 -9.46 2.35
N PRO A 91 -6.16 -10.54 1.77
CA PRO A 91 -5.46 -11.26 0.70
C PRO A 91 -4.99 -10.38 -0.46
N LEU A 92 -5.81 -9.41 -0.88
CA LEU A 92 -5.40 -8.47 -1.95
C LEU A 92 -4.24 -7.58 -1.52
N GLY A 93 -4.15 -7.23 -0.23
CA GLY A 93 -3.02 -6.48 0.32
C GLY A 93 -1.73 -7.29 0.26
N HIS A 94 -1.79 -8.55 0.63
CA HIS A 94 -0.66 -9.48 0.51
C HIS A 94 -0.19 -9.64 -0.93
N GLU A 95 -1.13 -9.74 -1.87
CA GLU A 95 -0.80 -9.84 -3.30
C GLU A 95 -0.10 -8.58 -3.81
N PHE A 96 -0.61 -7.41 -3.44
CA PHE A 96 0.01 -6.13 -3.81
C PHE A 96 1.45 -6.05 -3.29
N ILE A 97 1.66 -6.40 -2.01
CA ILE A 97 3.00 -6.41 -1.42
C ILE A 97 3.91 -7.37 -2.18
N ALA A 98 3.45 -8.60 -2.44
CA ALA A 98 4.25 -9.60 -3.14
C ALA A 98 4.67 -9.10 -4.53
N ASN A 99 3.76 -8.45 -5.27
CA ASN A 99 4.02 -7.94 -6.62
C ASN A 99 4.88 -6.67 -6.65
N THR A 100 5.01 -5.96 -5.54
CA THR A 100 5.77 -4.70 -5.45
C THR A 100 6.95 -4.78 -4.48
N ARG A 101 7.26 -5.97 -3.97
CA ARG A 101 8.26 -6.13 -2.90
C ARG A 101 9.67 -5.70 -3.32
N THR A 102 10.11 -6.10 -4.50
CA THR A 102 11.45 -5.74 -4.95
C THR A 102 11.49 -4.33 -5.52
N GLU A 103 12.62 -3.66 -5.36
CA GLU A 103 12.81 -2.33 -5.94
C GLU A 103 12.71 -2.36 -7.47
N GLU A 104 13.17 -3.43 -8.11
CA GLU A 104 13.06 -3.59 -9.55
C GLU A 104 11.61 -3.63 -10.00
N ASN A 105 10.80 -4.49 -9.39
CA ASN A 105 9.37 -4.60 -9.71
C ASN A 105 8.63 -3.28 -9.44
N TRP A 106 8.96 -2.64 -8.33
CA TRP A 106 8.35 -1.37 -7.95
C TRP A 106 8.67 -0.26 -8.95
N LYS A 107 9.92 -0.15 -9.36
CA LYS A 107 10.35 0.84 -10.37
C LYS A 107 9.64 0.62 -11.71
N HIS A 108 9.51 -0.62 -12.16
CA HIS A 108 8.78 -0.94 -13.38
C HIS A 108 7.29 -0.59 -13.25
N THR A 109 6.69 -0.91 -12.12
CA THR A 109 5.29 -0.60 -11.83
C THR A 109 5.06 0.91 -11.86
N GLN A 110 5.91 1.68 -11.18
CA GLN A 110 5.82 3.14 -11.16
C GLN A 110 6.01 3.75 -12.56
N SER A 111 6.98 3.23 -13.31
CA SER A 111 7.25 3.71 -14.67
C SER A 111 6.03 3.54 -15.57
N LEU A 112 5.40 2.38 -15.54
CA LEU A 112 4.21 2.10 -16.34
C LEU A 112 3.02 2.94 -15.86
N PHE A 113 2.85 3.09 -14.57
CA PHE A 113 1.81 3.93 -13.98
C PHE A 113 1.96 5.38 -14.45
N ASN A 114 3.17 5.91 -14.44
CA ASN A 114 3.45 7.28 -14.89
C ASN A 114 3.18 7.46 -16.41
N LYS A 115 3.48 6.45 -17.22
CA LYS A 115 3.19 6.48 -18.66
C LYS A 115 1.71 6.52 -18.96
N ILE A 116 0.89 5.88 -18.12
CA ILE A 116 -0.57 5.90 -18.26
C ILE A 116 -1.16 7.24 -17.80
N GLY A 117 -0.38 8.04 -17.07
CA GLY A 117 -0.82 9.36 -16.60
C GLY A 117 -1.58 9.31 -15.28
N GLY A 118 -1.41 8.25 -14.53
CA GLY A 118 -2.12 8.03 -13.29
C GLY A 118 -3.42 7.26 -13.49
N ALA A 119 -3.78 6.44 -12.54
CA ALA A 119 -4.93 5.57 -12.66
C ALA A 119 -5.41 5.12 -11.28
N SER A 120 -6.50 4.40 -11.25
CA SER A 120 -7.04 3.84 -10.01
C SER A 120 -6.10 2.77 -9.43
N LEU A 121 -6.30 2.46 -8.14
CA LEU A 121 -5.57 1.39 -7.49
C LEU A 121 -5.73 0.05 -8.22
N LYS A 122 -6.91 -0.22 -8.77
CA LYS A 122 -7.15 -1.44 -9.55
C LYS A 122 -6.20 -1.54 -10.73
N VAL A 123 -5.96 -0.45 -11.44
CA VAL A 123 -5.03 -0.41 -12.57
C VAL A 123 -3.59 -0.58 -12.08
N VAL A 124 -3.20 0.07 -10.98
CA VAL A 124 -1.86 -0.10 -10.39
C VAL A 124 -1.63 -1.56 -10.00
N SER A 125 -2.61 -2.19 -9.37
CA SER A 125 -2.52 -3.60 -8.98
C SER A 125 -2.37 -4.51 -10.20
N ALA A 126 -3.11 -4.23 -11.27
CA ALA A 126 -3.00 -4.99 -12.53
C ALA A 126 -1.62 -4.80 -13.18
N ILE A 127 -1.06 -3.59 -13.15
CA ILE A 127 0.29 -3.32 -13.65
C ILE A 127 1.33 -4.10 -12.85
N ALA A 128 1.25 -4.07 -11.51
CA ALA A 128 2.17 -4.77 -10.64
C ALA A 128 2.12 -6.29 -10.86
N GLU A 129 0.92 -6.84 -11.00
CA GLU A 129 0.73 -8.26 -11.32
C GLU A 129 1.33 -8.61 -12.68
N GLY A 130 1.10 -7.77 -13.69
CA GLY A 130 1.66 -7.94 -15.03
C GLY A 130 3.19 -7.91 -15.05
N VAL A 131 3.81 -7.01 -14.30
CA VAL A 131 5.27 -6.94 -14.15
C VAL A 131 5.79 -8.24 -13.53
N THR A 132 5.18 -8.70 -12.45
CA THR A 132 5.58 -9.95 -11.77
C THR A 132 5.43 -11.15 -12.70
N THR A 133 4.32 -11.25 -13.41
CA THR A 133 4.05 -12.33 -14.37
C THR A 133 5.08 -12.33 -15.50
N SER A 134 5.40 -11.16 -16.04
CA SER A 134 6.41 -11.02 -17.09
C SER A 134 7.78 -11.51 -16.63
N LEU A 135 8.19 -11.16 -15.41
CA LEU A 135 9.45 -11.64 -14.84
C LEU A 135 9.43 -13.14 -14.60
N ALA A 136 8.33 -13.67 -14.08
CA ALA A 136 8.19 -15.11 -13.89
C ALA A 136 8.31 -15.86 -15.22
N ASN A 137 7.66 -15.36 -16.27
CA ASN A 137 7.72 -15.97 -17.60
C ASN A 137 9.14 -15.90 -18.20
N LYS A 138 9.91 -14.88 -17.85
CA LYS A 138 11.31 -14.75 -18.29
C LYS A 138 12.22 -15.81 -17.66
N TYR A 139 12.04 -16.09 -16.37
CA TYR A 139 12.92 -16.98 -15.64
C TYR A 139 12.41 -18.44 -15.59
N LEU A 140 11.11 -18.67 -15.71
CA LEU A 140 10.49 -19.98 -15.59
C LEU A 140 11.04 -21.02 -16.59
N PRO A 141 11.31 -20.70 -17.87
CA PRO A 141 11.87 -21.69 -18.79
C PRO A 141 13.21 -22.24 -18.35
N GLU A 142 14.07 -21.41 -17.75
CA GLU A 142 15.37 -21.85 -17.23
C GLU A 142 15.20 -22.82 -16.05
N GLU A 143 14.28 -22.49 -15.14
CA GLU A 143 14.00 -23.34 -13.98
C GLU A 143 13.37 -24.67 -14.40
N ILE A 144 12.46 -24.66 -15.35
CA ILE A 144 11.85 -25.90 -15.89
C ILE A 144 12.90 -26.78 -16.54
N SER A 145 13.84 -26.20 -17.28
CA SER A 145 14.90 -26.99 -17.95
C SER A 145 15.80 -27.76 -16.98
N LYS A 146 15.95 -27.26 -15.74
CA LYS A 146 16.72 -27.94 -14.68
C LYS A 146 16.05 -29.21 -14.19
N PHE A 147 14.76 -29.39 -14.38
CA PHE A 147 13.99 -30.54 -13.95
C PHE A 147 13.76 -31.59 -15.04
N LYS A 148 14.23 -31.36 -16.27
CA LYS A 148 14.16 -32.34 -17.35
C LYS A 148 15.24 -33.41 -17.15
N PRO A 149 14.92 -34.71 -17.28
CA PRO A 149 15.90 -35.76 -17.20
C PRO A 149 16.90 -35.72 -18.36
#